data_cdaa87af3a0753e1987fbf923bf68390
#
_entry.id   cdaa87af3a0753e1987fbf923bf68390
#
_cell.length_a   1.000
_cell.length_b   1.000
_cell.length_c   1.000
_cell.angle_alpha   90.00
_cell.angle_beta   90.00
_cell.angle_gamma   90.00
#
_symmetry.space_group_name_H-M   'P 1'
#
loop_
_entity.id
_entity.type
_entity.pdbx_description
1 polymer ?
#
loop_
_entity_poly.entity_id
_entity_poly.type
_entity_poly.pdbx_seq_one_letter_code
_entity_poly.pdbx_strand_id
1 'polypeptide(L)'
;MVCTEKALMDFGIATQVVAALEEAGLTVLVYDKCVADAPSRICDEGVVFARENKVDGIVAVGGGSTIDTGKAIDLVLSMGGTTIADYYHVAEPEHKVKIIAIPTT
;
A
#
# COMPACT_ATOMS: atom_id res chain seq x y z
N MET A 1 0.91 6.53 -3.42
CA MET A 1 1.99 5.70 -2.80
C MET A 1 2.05 4.35 -3.48
N VAL A 2 3.21 3.92 -3.88
CA VAL A 2 3.44 2.55 -4.36
C VAL A 2 3.84 1.70 -3.16
N CYS A 3 3.04 0.66 -2.89
CA CYS A 3 3.23 -0.28 -1.80
C CYS A 3 3.78 -1.58 -2.41
N THR A 4 4.99 -1.98 -2.03
CA THR A 4 5.66 -3.09 -2.70
C THR A 4 6.69 -3.79 -1.80
N GLU A 5 7.34 -4.80 -2.33
CA GLU A 5 8.44 -5.52 -1.70
C GLU A 5 9.76 -4.95 -2.22
N LYS A 6 10.78 -4.95 -1.37
CA LYS A 6 12.11 -4.47 -1.76
C LYS A 6 12.66 -5.23 -2.98
N ALA A 7 12.44 -6.54 -3.05
CA ALA A 7 12.90 -7.35 -4.18
C ALA A 7 12.36 -6.86 -5.51
N LEU A 8 11.09 -6.43 -5.56
CA LEU A 8 10.48 -5.93 -6.79
C LEU A 8 11.03 -4.56 -7.19
N MET A 9 11.46 -3.75 -6.22
CA MET A 9 12.20 -2.52 -6.51
C MET A 9 13.60 -2.87 -7.09
N ASP A 10 14.30 -3.80 -6.47
CA ASP A 10 15.65 -4.19 -6.87
C ASP A 10 15.67 -4.84 -8.27
N PHE A 11 14.65 -5.61 -8.62
CA PHE A 11 14.53 -6.23 -9.94
C PHE A 11 13.94 -5.28 -11.01
N GLY A 12 13.55 -4.09 -10.63
CA GLY A 12 13.05 -3.08 -11.57
C GLY A 12 11.57 -3.19 -11.92
N ILE A 13 10.85 -4.18 -11.40
CA ILE A 13 9.42 -4.38 -11.71
C ILE A 13 8.58 -3.23 -11.13
N ALA A 14 8.73 -2.96 -9.84
CA ALA A 14 8.02 -1.85 -9.20
C ALA A 14 8.54 -0.50 -9.70
N THR A 15 9.82 -0.41 -10.03
CA THR A 15 10.43 0.81 -10.58
C THR A 15 9.76 1.23 -11.89
N GLN A 16 9.39 0.28 -12.75
CA GLN A 16 8.66 0.57 -13.98
C GLN A 16 7.28 1.16 -13.70
N VAL A 17 6.60 0.66 -12.67
CA VAL A 17 5.29 1.19 -12.26
C VAL A 17 5.45 2.62 -11.75
N VAL A 18 6.46 2.87 -10.91
CA VAL A 18 6.76 4.22 -10.40
C VAL A 18 7.01 5.19 -11.54
N ALA A 19 7.84 4.79 -12.51
CA ALA A 19 8.15 5.62 -13.67
C ALA A 19 6.90 5.95 -14.49
N ALA A 20 6.03 4.97 -14.71
CA ALA A 20 4.78 5.18 -15.46
C ALA A 20 3.85 6.16 -14.75
N LEU A 21 3.73 6.05 -13.42
CA LEU A 21 2.90 6.96 -12.63
C LEU A 21 3.45 8.39 -12.63
N GLU A 22 4.76 8.54 -12.51
CA GLU A 22 5.42 9.85 -12.57
C GLU A 22 5.25 10.49 -13.95
N GLU A 23 5.37 9.71 -15.01
CA GLU A 23 5.15 10.16 -16.37
C GLU A 23 3.72 10.65 -16.58
N ALA A 24 2.75 10.05 -15.88
CA ALA A 24 1.36 10.47 -15.90
C ALA A 24 1.08 11.74 -15.05
N GLY A 25 2.11 12.32 -14.44
CA GLY A 25 1.99 13.56 -13.66
C GLY A 25 1.73 13.36 -12.17
N LEU A 26 1.82 12.14 -11.66
CA LEU A 26 1.59 11.86 -10.26
C LEU A 26 2.88 12.02 -9.44
N THR A 27 2.74 12.49 -8.21
CA THR A 27 3.83 12.47 -7.23
C THR A 27 3.85 11.12 -6.56
N VAL A 28 4.92 10.35 -6.75
CA VAL A 28 5.01 8.97 -6.28
C VAL A 28 5.94 8.86 -5.08
N LEU A 29 5.42 8.25 -4.02
CA LEU A 29 6.20 7.84 -2.85
C LEU A 29 6.20 6.31 -2.81
N VAL A 30 7.31 5.71 -2.40
CA VAL A 30 7.46 4.26 -2.36
C VAL A 30 7.53 3.77 -0.92
N TYR A 31 6.67 2.80 -0.60
CA TYR A 31 6.71 2.07 0.65
C TYR A 31 7.07 0.62 0.32
N ASP A 32 8.33 0.27 0.47
CA ASP A 32 8.89 -1.03 0.04
C ASP A 32 9.14 -2.01 1.20
N LYS A 33 8.38 -1.85 2.28
CA LYS A 33 8.54 -2.65 3.50
C LYS A 33 7.66 -3.90 3.55
N CYS A 34 6.85 -4.16 2.52
CA CYS A 34 5.95 -5.31 2.50
C CYS A 34 6.73 -6.62 2.55
N VAL A 35 6.27 -7.52 3.39
CA VAL A 35 6.87 -8.86 3.56
C VAL A 35 5.75 -9.90 3.61
N ALA A 36 6.12 -11.19 3.60
CA ALA A 36 5.16 -12.29 3.65
C ALA A 36 4.24 -12.17 4.88
N ASP A 37 3.01 -12.67 4.72
CA ASP A 37 1.97 -12.75 5.76
C ASP A 37 1.39 -11.39 6.19
N ALA A 38 1.75 -10.30 5.53
CA ALA A 38 1.20 -8.96 5.78
C ALA A 38 1.11 -8.63 7.28
N PRO A 39 2.24 -8.62 8.03
CA PRO A 39 2.19 -8.39 9.48
C PRO A 39 1.55 -7.04 9.82
N SER A 40 0.76 -7.02 10.91
CA SER A 40 0.09 -5.78 11.37
C SER A 40 1.07 -4.63 11.57
N ARG A 41 2.27 -4.92 12.07
CA ARG A 41 3.33 -3.91 12.25
C ARG A 41 3.66 -3.19 10.95
N ILE A 42 3.82 -3.94 9.87
CA ILE A 42 4.15 -3.38 8.56
C ILE A 42 2.98 -2.55 8.02
N CYS A 43 1.75 -3.00 8.21
CA CYS A 43 0.55 -2.23 7.84
C CYS A 43 0.48 -0.92 8.60
N ASP A 44 0.69 -0.97 9.92
CA ASP A 44 0.60 0.21 10.78
C ASP A 44 1.71 1.23 10.46
N GLU A 45 2.93 0.78 10.19
CA GLU A 45 4.03 1.65 9.74
C GLU A 45 3.68 2.31 8.40
N GLY A 46 3.05 1.56 7.49
CA GLY A 46 2.58 2.10 6.22
C GLY A 46 1.52 3.18 6.37
N VAL A 47 0.63 3.02 7.35
CA VAL A 47 -0.38 4.04 7.66
C VAL A 47 0.28 5.34 8.12
N VAL A 48 1.26 5.25 9.02
CA VAL A 48 2.00 6.43 9.50
C VAL A 48 2.70 7.13 8.32
N PHE A 49 3.41 6.37 7.51
CA PHE A 49 4.08 6.88 6.32
C PHE A 49 3.11 7.60 5.39
N ALA A 50 1.96 6.98 5.11
CA ALA A 50 0.97 7.54 4.21
C ALA A 50 0.35 8.83 4.75
N ARG A 51 0.08 8.89 6.05
CA ARG A 51 -0.49 10.10 6.68
C ARG A 51 0.50 11.24 6.73
N GLU A 52 1.74 10.97 7.09
CA GLU A 52 2.79 11.99 7.13
C GLU A 52 3.01 12.63 5.76
N ASN A 53 2.81 11.87 4.70
CA ASN A 53 3.03 12.32 3.33
C ASN A 53 1.73 12.66 2.58
N LYS A 54 0.59 12.67 3.26
CA LYS A 54 -0.73 13.03 2.72
C LYS A 54 -1.08 12.24 1.47
N VAL A 55 -0.85 10.93 1.52
CA VAL A 55 -1.12 10.02 0.40
C VAL A 55 -2.63 9.94 0.16
N ASP A 56 -3.04 10.06 -1.10
CA ASP A 56 -4.45 10.02 -1.51
C ASP A 56 -4.78 8.83 -2.43
N GLY A 57 -3.80 8.01 -2.77
CA GLY A 57 -4.00 6.81 -3.57
C GLY A 57 -2.89 5.80 -3.33
N ILE A 58 -3.22 4.52 -3.48
CA ILE A 58 -2.28 3.42 -3.26
C ILE A 58 -2.25 2.53 -4.51
N VAL A 59 -1.05 2.19 -4.96
CA VAL A 59 -0.83 1.16 -5.99
C VAL A 59 -0.01 0.05 -5.33
N ALA A 60 -0.63 -1.11 -5.13
CA ALA A 60 0.04 -2.27 -4.53
C ALA A 60 0.59 -3.16 -5.65
N VAL A 61 1.92 -3.31 -5.68
CA VAL A 61 2.64 -4.08 -6.71
C VAL A 61 3.32 -5.26 -6.04
N GLY A 62 2.86 -6.47 -6.30
CA GLY A 62 3.47 -7.65 -5.71
C GLY A 62 2.52 -8.85 -5.65
N GLY A 63 2.84 -9.79 -4.79
CA GLY A 63 2.02 -10.95 -4.54
C GLY A 63 0.88 -10.67 -3.55
N GLY A 64 0.20 -11.73 -3.11
CA GLY A 64 -0.95 -11.61 -2.22
C GLY A 64 -0.66 -10.87 -0.92
N SER A 65 0.50 -11.14 -0.30
CA SER A 65 0.87 -10.46 0.96
C SER A 65 1.05 -8.96 0.79
N THR A 66 1.63 -8.52 -0.33
CA THR A 66 1.80 -7.10 -0.63
C THR A 66 0.46 -6.43 -0.89
N ILE A 67 -0.40 -7.08 -1.66
CA ILE A 67 -1.74 -6.57 -1.97
C ILE A 67 -2.56 -6.48 -0.69
N ASP A 68 -2.51 -7.48 0.18
CA ASP A 68 -3.19 -7.48 1.47
C ASP A 68 -2.69 -6.34 2.37
N THR A 69 -1.38 -6.09 2.38
CA THR A 69 -0.80 -4.96 3.11
C THR A 69 -1.35 -3.63 2.60
N GLY A 70 -1.38 -3.46 1.28
CA GLY A 70 -1.94 -2.25 0.66
C GLY A 70 -3.40 -2.04 1.01
N LYS A 71 -4.20 -3.09 0.97
CA LYS A 71 -5.62 -3.05 1.35
C LYS A 71 -5.80 -2.69 2.82
N ALA A 72 -4.95 -3.24 3.70
CA ALA A 72 -5.01 -2.94 5.12
C ALA A 72 -4.68 -1.46 5.40
N ILE A 73 -3.67 -0.94 4.75
CA ILE A 73 -3.32 0.49 4.86
C ILE A 73 -4.49 1.36 4.38
N ASP A 74 -5.05 1.04 3.22
CA ASP A 74 -6.21 1.76 2.68
C ASP A 74 -7.38 1.75 3.65
N LEU A 75 -7.68 0.60 4.24
CA LEU A 75 -8.76 0.46 5.20
C LEU A 75 -8.56 1.39 6.40
N VAL A 76 -7.39 1.38 7.01
CA VAL A 76 -7.11 2.22 8.19
C VAL A 76 -7.16 3.70 7.83
N LEU A 77 -6.60 4.08 6.69
CA LEU A 77 -6.66 5.48 6.22
C LEU A 77 -8.10 5.92 5.98
N SER A 78 -8.91 5.06 5.38
CA SER A 78 -10.30 5.36 5.05
C SER A 78 -11.19 5.46 6.29
N MET A 79 -10.94 4.61 7.30
CA MET A 79 -11.73 4.57 8.55
C MET A 79 -11.24 5.56 9.60
N GLY A 80 -10.05 6.15 9.43
CA GLY A 80 -9.54 7.17 10.34
C GLY A 80 -8.83 6.65 11.58
N GLY A 81 -8.56 5.35 11.67
CA GLY A 81 -7.91 4.72 12.81
C GLY A 81 -6.38 4.79 12.76
N THR A 82 -5.73 4.03 13.62
CA THR A 82 -4.27 3.98 13.73
C THR A 82 -3.69 2.59 13.54
N THR A 83 -4.47 1.54 13.71
CA THR A 83 -4.00 0.17 13.57
C THR A 83 -5.02 -0.71 12.84
N ILE A 84 -4.52 -1.61 12.00
CA ILE A 84 -5.36 -2.59 11.31
C ILE A 84 -6.06 -3.55 12.27
N ALA A 85 -5.49 -3.80 13.44
CA ALA A 85 -6.09 -4.69 14.43
C ALA A 85 -7.49 -4.27 14.85
N ASP A 86 -7.80 -2.99 14.81
CA ASP A 86 -9.13 -2.46 15.16
C ASP A 86 -10.20 -2.78 14.13
N TYR A 87 -9.81 -3.22 12.92
CA TYR A 87 -10.72 -3.39 11.79
C TYR A 87 -10.84 -4.81 11.26
N TYR A 88 -10.24 -5.81 11.91
CA TYR A 88 -10.27 -7.19 11.44
C TYR A 88 -11.69 -7.78 11.32
N HIS A 89 -12.65 -7.21 12.03
CA HIS A 89 -14.04 -7.68 12.02
C HIS A 89 -14.97 -6.85 11.12
N VAL A 90 -14.44 -5.86 10.41
CA VAL A 90 -15.25 -5.02 9.53
C VAL A 90 -15.51 -5.76 8.23
N ALA A 91 -16.77 -6.09 7.95
CA ALA A 91 -17.15 -6.88 6.78
C ALA A 91 -17.19 -6.07 5.49
N GLU A 92 -17.66 -4.82 5.56
CA GLU A 92 -17.79 -3.95 4.39
C GLU A 92 -17.20 -2.58 4.71
N PRO A 93 -15.87 -2.42 4.57
CA PRO A 93 -15.23 -1.13 4.86
C PRO A 93 -15.56 -0.10 3.79
N GLU A 94 -15.65 1.14 4.22
CA GLU A 94 -15.79 2.27 3.33
C GLU A 94 -14.39 2.71 2.87
N HIS A 95 -14.17 2.71 1.55
CA HIS A 95 -12.89 3.08 0.95
C HIS A 95 -12.90 4.53 0.48
N LYS A 96 -12.20 5.40 1.18
CA LYS A 96 -12.05 6.83 0.82
C LYS A 96 -10.78 7.10 0.04
N VAL A 97 -9.79 6.23 0.20
CA VAL A 97 -8.53 6.27 -0.53
C VAL A 97 -8.62 5.22 -1.63
N LYS A 98 -8.24 5.57 -2.85
CA LYS A 98 -8.31 4.64 -3.98
C LYS A 98 -7.12 3.70 -3.96
N ILE A 99 -7.40 2.40 -4.21
CA ILE A 99 -6.34 1.40 -4.31
C ILE A 99 -6.45 0.66 -5.64
N ILE A 100 -5.29 0.45 -6.27
CA ILE A 100 -5.13 -0.37 -7.47
C ILE A 100 -4.13 -1.47 -7.14
N ALA A 101 -4.50 -2.72 -7.44
CA ALA A 101 -3.62 -3.86 -7.22
C ALA A 101 -3.02 -4.33 -8.55
N ILE A 102 -1.69 -4.51 -8.56
CA ILE A 102 -0.95 -5.06 -9.71
C ILE A 102 -0.26 -6.34 -9.25
N PRO A 103 -0.91 -7.51 -9.43
CA PRO A 103 -0.33 -8.77 -9.00
C PRO A 103 0.86 -9.17 -9.90
N THR A 104 1.92 -9.71 -9.29
CA THR A 104 3.14 -10.15 -9.97
C THR A 104 3.36 -11.66 -9.91
N THR A 105 2.46 -12.39 -9.29
CA THR A 105 2.55 -13.86 -9.17
C THR A 105 1.34 -14.54 -9.76
#